data_88c94b1b793e0bf4144584921b528d0e
#
_entry.id   88c94b1b793e0bf4144584921b528d0e
#
_cell.length_a   1.000
_cell.length_b   1.000
_cell.length_c   1.000
_cell.angle_alpha   90.00
_cell.angle_beta   90.00
_cell.angle_gamma   90.00
#
_symmetry.space_group_name_H-M   'P 1'
#
loop_
_entity.id
_entity.type
_entity.pdbx_description
1 polymer ?
#
loop_
_entity_poly.entity_id
_entity_poly.type
_entity_poly.pdbx_seq_one_letter_code
_entity_poly.pdbx_strand_id
1 'polypeptide(L)'
;MKIVLVGINAKYIHTNLAVRSLQANAGKYRNEVEIAEYTINHSIQEILSDLFDREPDVVGFSCYLWNIEYVMRLAQDWKIWPQGKIVVGGPEVSYNPEKTFEQYPFVDLLIRGEGENTFKEVLAWLHGEKQSRAELSGVAYLEEGELHIGPPQKAMDMDDLVFPYESLEGLENKILYYESIRGCPFSCSYCLSSIERSVRIKSVEKTEKELDFFIERKVPQVKFVDRTFNCNRDYAYEIWRYIGEHDNGVTNFHFEIGGDLLREKDFELLKTFRPGLVQFEIGVQSTNPDTIKAIRRTMDLKKLADCVARVHEAGNIHEHLDLIAGLPYEGYASFRHSFEDVYAMKPDQLQLGFLKVLEGSYMNEVKDSYDIQFSSYPPYEVLSTRWLPYEDLKRLKAVEEMVEVYYNSFQFSASMTYLRTLFSMAFDMYVALSMHYREKGYFSCQHSRLRRYEILWEFAIEWLKMTPEQL
;
A
#
# COMPACT_ATOMS: atom_id res chain seq x y z
N MET A 1 0.82 -34.26 1.97
CA MET A 1 1.72 -33.26 1.27
C MET A 1 1.85 -32.08 2.20
N LYS A 2 3.06 -31.50 2.31
CA LYS A 2 3.31 -30.31 3.13
C LYS A 2 3.53 -29.10 2.24
N ILE A 3 2.72 -28.06 2.39
CA ILE A 3 2.76 -26.85 1.59
C ILE A 3 3.03 -25.68 2.53
N VAL A 4 4.04 -24.89 2.22
CA VAL A 4 4.37 -23.67 2.99
C VAL A 4 4.12 -22.43 2.14
N LEU A 5 3.19 -21.59 2.57
CA LEU A 5 2.96 -20.27 1.98
C LEU A 5 3.81 -19.22 2.70
N VAL A 6 4.68 -18.57 1.96
CA VAL A 6 5.67 -17.62 2.46
C VAL A 6 5.22 -16.19 2.18
N GLY A 7 5.05 -15.42 3.25
CA GLY A 7 4.82 -13.98 3.20
C GLY A 7 6.06 -13.24 3.69
N ILE A 8 6.70 -12.43 2.82
CA ILE A 8 7.81 -11.56 3.22
C ILE A 8 7.31 -10.12 3.27
N ASN A 9 7.09 -9.62 4.47
CA ASN A 9 6.50 -8.31 4.74
C ASN A 9 7.58 -7.20 4.77
N ALA A 10 7.18 -5.96 4.46
CA ALA A 10 8.08 -4.80 4.51
C ALA A 10 8.56 -4.46 5.94
N LYS A 11 7.70 -4.68 6.94
CA LYS A 11 8.00 -4.44 8.37
C LYS A 11 7.34 -5.52 9.23
N TYR A 12 7.85 -5.70 10.45
CA TYR A 12 7.34 -6.68 11.42
C TYR A 12 5.86 -6.49 11.77
N ILE A 13 5.40 -5.23 11.83
CA ILE A 13 4.02 -4.91 12.22
C ILE A 13 2.95 -5.33 11.20
N HIS A 14 3.34 -5.68 9.97
CA HIS A 14 2.41 -6.09 8.92
C HIS A 14 2.13 -7.59 8.96
N THR A 15 0.91 -7.97 8.63
CA THR A 15 0.51 -9.34 8.29
C THR A 15 0.38 -9.48 6.77
N ASN A 16 0.46 -10.70 6.26
CA ASN A 16 0.25 -10.96 4.83
C ASN A 16 -1.16 -11.53 4.60
N LEU A 17 -2.09 -10.67 4.21
CA LEU A 17 -3.48 -11.06 3.96
C LEU A 17 -3.58 -12.13 2.85
N ALA A 18 -2.77 -12.03 1.79
CA ALA A 18 -2.86 -12.93 0.64
C ALA A 18 -2.60 -14.40 1.03
N VAL A 19 -1.50 -14.69 1.72
CA VAL A 19 -1.19 -16.08 2.13
C VAL A 19 -2.21 -16.63 3.11
N ARG A 20 -2.80 -15.75 3.97
CA ARG A 20 -3.87 -16.14 4.89
C ARG A 20 -5.17 -16.44 4.15
N SER A 21 -5.52 -15.62 3.16
CA SER A 21 -6.69 -15.84 2.31
C SER A 21 -6.55 -17.16 1.53
N LEU A 22 -5.38 -17.43 0.95
CA LEU A 22 -5.12 -18.69 0.24
C LEU A 22 -5.26 -19.90 1.17
N GLN A 23 -4.69 -19.85 2.37
CA GLN A 23 -4.82 -20.96 3.34
C GLN A 23 -6.28 -21.17 3.75
N ALA A 24 -7.00 -20.08 4.09
CA ALA A 24 -8.40 -20.17 4.52
C ALA A 24 -9.29 -20.77 3.44
N ASN A 25 -9.04 -20.44 2.16
CA ASN A 25 -9.81 -20.88 1.01
C ASN A 25 -9.29 -22.19 0.37
N ALA A 26 -8.28 -22.86 0.95
CA ALA A 26 -7.74 -24.13 0.44
C ALA A 26 -8.72 -25.32 0.55
N GLY A 27 -9.87 -25.12 1.18
CA GLY A 27 -10.92 -26.14 1.32
C GLY A 27 -10.43 -27.38 2.11
N LYS A 28 -10.61 -28.58 1.57
CA LYS A 28 -10.20 -29.83 2.23
C LYS A 28 -8.69 -29.97 2.45
N TYR A 29 -7.87 -29.17 1.75
CA TYR A 29 -6.40 -29.21 1.86
C TYR A 29 -5.86 -28.23 2.91
N ARG A 30 -6.70 -27.45 3.57
CA ARG A 30 -6.30 -26.38 4.48
C ARG A 30 -5.28 -26.84 5.53
N ASN A 31 -5.46 -28.02 6.10
CA ASN A 31 -4.58 -28.56 7.14
C ASN A 31 -3.19 -28.98 6.62
N GLU A 32 -2.98 -29.01 5.31
CA GLU A 32 -1.71 -29.29 4.67
C GLU A 32 -0.93 -28.01 4.34
N VAL A 33 -1.58 -26.85 4.48
CA VAL A 33 -1.04 -25.53 4.15
C VAL A 33 -0.61 -24.83 5.42
N GLU A 34 0.67 -24.62 5.57
CA GLU A 34 1.31 -23.86 6.64
C GLU A 34 1.67 -22.45 6.16
N ILE A 35 1.58 -21.45 7.04
CA ILE A 35 2.01 -20.07 6.74
C ILE A 35 3.32 -19.78 7.45
N ALA A 36 4.29 -19.24 6.71
CA ALA A 36 5.54 -18.71 7.24
C ALA A 36 5.66 -17.23 6.90
N GLU A 37 5.65 -16.36 7.89
CA GLU A 37 5.77 -14.91 7.71
C GLU A 37 7.11 -14.40 8.20
N TYR A 38 7.80 -13.67 7.32
CA TYR A 38 9.08 -13.02 7.58
C TYR A 38 9.00 -11.53 7.22
N THR A 39 10.12 -10.85 7.33
CA THR A 39 10.27 -9.48 6.84
C THR A 39 11.52 -9.38 5.96
N ILE A 40 11.62 -8.32 5.16
CA ILE A 40 12.82 -8.01 4.36
C ILE A 40 14.09 -7.80 5.21
N ASN A 41 13.96 -7.74 6.54
CA ASN A 41 15.10 -7.60 7.48
C ASN A 41 15.69 -8.94 7.94
N HIS A 42 15.00 -10.07 7.70
CA HIS A 42 15.59 -11.39 7.94
C HIS A 42 16.60 -11.70 6.83
N SER A 43 17.68 -12.37 7.14
CA SER A 43 18.62 -12.81 6.10
C SER A 43 18.02 -13.96 5.27
N ILE A 44 18.44 -14.07 4.02
CA ILE A 44 18.01 -15.17 3.13
C ILE A 44 18.36 -16.51 3.76
N GLN A 45 19.54 -16.62 4.39
CA GLN A 45 20.00 -17.85 5.03
C GLN A 45 19.12 -18.27 6.22
N GLU A 46 18.64 -17.32 7.03
CA GLU A 46 17.71 -17.62 8.13
C GLU A 46 16.38 -18.18 7.59
N ILE A 47 15.84 -17.57 6.54
CA ILE A 47 14.60 -18.05 5.93
C ILE A 47 14.79 -19.41 5.25
N LEU A 48 15.91 -19.61 4.53
CA LEU A 48 16.24 -20.91 3.93
C LEU A 48 16.35 -22.01 4.98
N SER A 49 17.04 -21.73 6.10
CA SER A 49 17.19 -22.71 7.19
C SER A 49 15.83 -23.09 7.79
N ASP A 50 14.95 -22.10 8.07
CA ASP A 50 13.62 -22.38 8.61
C ASP A 50 12.74 -23.14 7.60
N LEU A 51 12.81 -22.81 6.32
CA LEU A 51 12.10 -23.55 5.28
C LEU A 51 12.64 -24.96 5.12
N PHE A 52 13.95 -25.16 5.21
CA PHE A 52 14.57 -26.48 5.14
C PHE A 52 14.11 -27.37 6.30
N ASP A 53 14.09 -26.85 7.52
CA ASP A 53 13.64 -27.57 8.71
C ASP A 53 12.14 -27.94 8.66
N ARG A 54 11.36 -27.18 7.88
CA ARG A 54 9.94 -27.50 7.64
C ARG A 54 9.72 -28.61 6.63
N GLU A 55 10.69 -28.95 5.79
CA GLU A 55 10.62 -29.98 4.76
C GLU A 55 9.36 -29.88 3.86
N PRO A 56 9.06 -28.74 3.20
CA PRO A 56 7.90 -28.61 2.36
C PRO A 56 8.07 -29.34 1.02
N ASP A 57 6.98 -29.98 0.55
CA ASP A 57 6.87 -30.47 -0.82
C ASP A 57 6.66 -29.32 -1.82
N VAL A 58 6.03 -28.24 -1.37
CA VAL A 58 5.72 -27.05 -2.17
C VAL A 58 5.92 -25.79 -1.34
N VAL A 59 6.63 -24.81 -1.91
CA VAL A 59 6.77 -23.47 -1.35
C VAL A 59 6.04 -22.46 -2.25
N GLY A 60 5.07 -21.75 -1.67
CA GLY A 60 4.32 -20.70 -2.36
C GLY A 60 4.74 -19.32 -1.88
N PHE A 61 5.12 -18.41 -2.78
CA PHE A 61 5.54 -17.06 -2.43
C PHE A 61 4.55 -16.00 -2.88
N SER A 62 4.25 -15.04 -2.00
CA SER A 62 3.51 -13.82 -2.36
C SER A 62 4.48 -12.73 -2.81
N CYS A 63 4.36 -12.31 -4.09
CA CYS A 63 5.28 -11.40 -4.77
C CYS A 63 4.69 -9.99 -4.87
N TYR A 64 5.33 -9.06 -4.15
CA TYR A 64 4.97 -7.66 -4.09
C TYR A 64 6.17 -6.77 -4.44
N LEU A 65 5.89 -5.52 -4.72
CA LEU A 65 6.87 -4.49 -5.06
C LEU A 65 8.06 -4.40 -4.08
N TRP A 66 7.83 -4.62 -2.79
CA TRP A 66 8.87 -4.51 -1.75
C TRP A 66 9.67 -5.79 -1.53
N ASN A 67 9.24 -6.93 -2.08
CA ASN A 67 9.88 -8.21 -1.78
C ASN A 67 10.28 -9.04 -3.01
N ILE A 68 9.91 -8.66 -4.22
CA ILE A 68 10.10 -9.49 -5.41
C ILE A 68 11.56 -9.93 -5.63
N GLU A 69 12.52 -9.01 -5.53
CA GLU A 69 13.94 -9.36 -5.68
C GLU A 69 14.40 -10.33 -4.58
N TYR A 70 13.93 -10.09 -3.35
CA TYR A 70 14.22 -10.92 -2.21
C TYR A 70 13.63 -12.33 -2.36
N VAL A 71 12.36 -12.41 -2.76
CA VAL A 71 11.66 -13.68 -3.02
C VAL A 71 12.34 -14.47 -4.11
N MET A 72 12.72 -13.83 -5.23
CA MET A 72 13.32 -14.54 -6.37
C MET A 72 14.72 -15.07 -6.05
N ARG A 73 15.51 -14.36 -5.26
CA ARG A 73 16.80 -14.86 -4.75
C ARG A 73 16.59 -16.07 -3.84
N LEU A 74 15.67 -15.98 -2.89
CA LEU A 74 15.32 -17.07 -1.99
C LEU A 74 14.80 -18.30 -2.76
N ALA A 75 13.91 -18.10 -3.73
CA ALA A 75 13.35 -19.16 -4.56
C ALA A 75 14.42 -19.83 -5.44
N GLN A 76 15.37 -19.07 -5.98
CA GLN A 76 16.49 -19.60 -6.74
C GLN A 76 17.39 -20.48 -5.88
N ASP A 77 17.72 -20.03 -4.66
CA ASP A 77 18.56 -20.80 -3.73
C ASP A 77 17.79 -22.06 -3.26
N TRP A 78 16.49 -21.97 -3.05
CA TRP A 78 15.64 -23.12 -2.70
C TRP A 78 15.69 -24.24 -3.75
N LYS A 79 15.87 -23.91 -5.02
CA LYS A 79 15.93 -24.90 -6.14
C LYS A 79 17.14 -25.85 -6.10
N ILE A 80 18.10 -25.62 -5.20
CA ILE A 80 19.17 -26.57 -4.90
C ILE A 80 18.59 -27.91 -4.41
N TRP A 81 17.42 -27.89 -3.76
CA TRP A 81 16.66 -29.08 -3.37
C TRP A 81 15.65 -29.44 -4.47
N PRO A 82 15.92 -30.49 -5.29
CA PRO A 82 15.15 -30.76 -6.49
C PRO A 82 13.70 -31.21 -6.27
N GLN A 83 13.35 -31.55 -5.03
CA GLN A 83 12.02 -32.06 -4.70
C GLN A 83 10.99 -30.98 -4.39
N GLY A 84 11.42 -29.77 -4.02
CA GLY A 84 10.54 -28.67 -3.67
C GLY A 84 10.01 -27.92 -4.90
N LYS A 85 8.69 -27.93 -5.10
CA LYS A 85 8.04 -27.10 -6.14
C LYS A 85 7.95 -25.65 -5.68
N ILE A 86 8.13 -24.71 -6.61
CA ILE A 86 8.02 -23.27 -6.38
C ILE A 86 6.77 -22.75 -7.09
N VAL A 87 5.85 -22.21 -6.30
CA VAL A 87 4.66 -21.52 -6.78
C VAL A 87 4.77 -20.04 -6.42
N VAL A 88 4.56 -19.15 -7.38
CA VAL A 88 4.58 -17.71 -7.14
C VAL A 88 3.23 -17.10 -7.51
N GLY A 89 2.86 -16.01 -6.84
CA GLY A 89 1.65 -15.24 -7.14
C GLY A 89 1.76 -13.83 -6.58
N GLY A 90 0.87 -12.96 -7.01
CA GLY A 90 0.84 -11.57 -6.58
C GLY A 90 1.10 -10.59 -7.72
N PRO A 91 0.96 -9.27 -7.46
CA PRO A 91 0.94 -8.26 -8.52
C PRO A 91 2.23 -8.17 -9.33
N GLU A 92 3.38 -8.48 -8.75
CA GLU A 92 4.68 -8.34 -9.44
C GLU A 92 4.94 -9.41 -10.51
N VAL A 93 4.20 -10.50 -10.49
CA VAL A 93 4.39 -11.62 -11.43
C VAL A 93 3.17 -11.89 -12.31
N SER A 94 2.01 -11.32 -11.98
CA SER A 94 0.73 -11.68 -12.61
C SER A 94 0.50 -11.07 -13.99
N TYR A 95 1.03 -9.86 -14.24
CA TYR A 95 0.66 -9.07 -15.42
C TYR A 95 1.50 -9.38 -16.67
N ASN A 96 2.70 -9.90 -16.50
CA ASN A 96 3.60 -10.26 -17.61
C ASN A 96 4.28 -11.60 -17.33
N PRO A 97 3.57 -12.73 -17.55
CA PRO A 97 4.13 -14.05 -17.33
C PRO A 97 5.35 -14.34 -18.20
N GLU A 98 5.39 -13.85 -19.44
CA GLU A 98 6.50 -14.01 -20.37
C GLU A 98 7.79 -13.49 -19.76
N LYS A 99 7.78 -12.25 -19.32
CA LYS A 99 8.91 -11.60 -18.65
C LYS A 99 9.29 -12.33 -17.35
N THR A 100 8.29 -12.79 -16.58
CA THR A 100 8.53 -13.51 -15.35
C THR A 100 9.30 -14.82 -15.60
N PHE A 101 8.89 -15.63 -16.56
CA PHE A 101 9.56 -16.89 -16.85
C PHE A 101 10.89 -16.72 -17.62
N GLU A 102 11.03 -15.65 -18.41
CA GLU A 102 12.31 -15.28 -19.02
C GLU A 102 13.37 -14.95 -17.93
N GLN A 103 12.99 -14.23 -16.91
CA GLN A 103 13.88 -13.84 -15.81
C GLN A 103 14.06 -14.94 -14.77
N TYR A 104 13.01 -15.73 -14.49
CA TYR A 104 12.95 -16.69 -13.41
C TYR A 104 12.48 -18.08 -13.88
N PRO A 105 13.25 -18.75 -14.77
CA PRO A 105 12.84 -20.04 -15.37
C PRO A 105 12.79 -21.20 -14.35
N PHE A 106 13.25 -20.99 -13.14
CA PHE A 106 13.19 -21.96 -12.05
C PHE A 106 11.84 -22.02 -11.34
N VAL A 107 10.91 -21.10 -11.64
CA VAL A 107 9.55 -21.11 -11.12
C VAL A 107 8.76 -22.25 -11.77
N ASP A 108 8.12 -23.11 -10.97
CA ASP A 108 7.35 -24.25 -11.48
C ASP A 108 5.92 -23.86 -11.91
N LEU A 109 5.32 -22.90 -11.18
CA LEU A 109 3.95 -22.43 -11.45
C LEU A 109 3.77 -20.98 -11.00
N LEU A 110 3.08 -20.21 -11.82
CA LEU A 110 2.67 -18.85 -11.50
C LEU A 110 1.14 -18.77 -11.41
N ILE A 111 0.61 -18.23 -10.30
CA ILE A 111 -0.80 -17.95 -10.09
C ILE A 111 -1.07 -16.50 -10.48
N ARG A 112 -2.02 -16.28 -11.39
CA ARG A 112 -2.38 -14.98 -11.96
C ARG A 112 -3.75 -14.52 -11.47
N GLY A 113 -3.85 -13.24 -11.15
CA GLY A 113 -5.10 -12.64 -10.67
C GLY A 113 -5.46 -13.08 -9.24
N GLU A 114 -6.74 -13.33 -8.99
CA GLU A 114 -7.22 -13.80 -7.68
C GLU A 114 -6.79 -15.23 -7.44
N GLY A 115 -6.15 -15.44 -6.31
CA GLY A 115 -5.46 -16.69 -6.02
C GLY A 115 -6.32 -17.79 -5.38
N GLU A 116 -7.40 -17.47 -4.71
CA GLU A 116 -8.11 -18.39 -3.81
C GLU A 116 -8.63 -19.65 -4.53
N ASN A 117 -9.40 -19.47 -5.59
CA ASN A 117 -9.90 -20.60 -6.39
C ASN A 117 -8.78 -21.28 -7.17
N THR A 118 -7.88 -20.49 -7.78
CA THR A 118 -6.73 -21.02 -8.52
C THR A 118 -5.85 -21.88 -7.63
N PHE A 119 -5.53 -21.42 -6.42
CA PHE A 119 -4.70 -22.17 -5.47
C PHE A 119 -5.37 -23.49 -5.07
N LYS A 120 -6.68 -23.48 -4.82
CA LYS A 120 -7.45 -24.70 -4.53
C LYS A 120 -7.39 -25.69 -5.70
N GLU A 121 -7.46 -25.22 -6.96
CA GLU A 121 -7.30 -26.07 -8.14
C GLU A 121 -5.86 -26.61 -8.28
N VAL A 122 -4.86 -25.80 -7.97
CA VAL A 122 -3.44 -26.22 -7.94
C VAL A 122 -3.26 -27.34 -6.91
N LEU A 123 -3.86 -27.21 -5.72
CA LEU A 123 -3.81 -28.26 -4.70
C LEU A 123 -4.46 -29.57 -5.19
N ALA A 124 -5.61 -29.48 -5.86
CA ALA A 124 -6.27 -30.66 -6.46
C ALA A 124 -5.39 -31.33 -7.53
N TRP A 125 -4.69 -30.55 -8.34
CA TRP A 125 -3.72 -31.07 -9.31
C TRP A 125 -2.52 -31.75 -8.62
N LEU A 126 -1.95 -31.13 -7.62
CA LEU A 126 -0.83 -31.68 -6.85
C LEU A 126 -1.17 -33.02 -6.19
N HIS A 127 -2.43 -33.21 -5.81
CA HIS A 127 -2.97 -34.48 -5.29
C HIS A 127 -3.41 -35.49 -6.35
N GLY A 128 -3.21 -35.19 -7.65
CA GLY A 128 -3.57 -36.08 -8.75
C GLY A 128 -5.08 -36.17 -9.06
N GLU A 129 -5.88 -35.25 -8.53
CA GLU A 129 -7.32 -35.16 -8.81
C GLU A 129 -7.60 -34.49 -10.15
N LYS A 130 -6.65 -33.71 -10.65
CA LYS A 130 -6.59 -33.18 -12.04
C LYS A 130 -5.41 -33.82 -12.75
N GLN A 131 -5.63 -34.23 -14.00
CA GLN A 131 -4.64 -35.01 -14.77
C GLN A 131 -3.49 -34.14 -15.30
N SER A 132 -3.79 -32.88 -15.64
CA SER A 132 -2.84 -31.97 -16.29
C SER A 132 -2.95 -30.56 -15.76
N ARG A 133 -1.81 -29.83 -15.79
CA ARG A 133 -1.78 -28.37 -15.53
C ARG A 133 -2.62 -27.57 -16.53
N ALA A 134 -2.80 -28.12 -17.74
CA ALA A 134 -3.65 -27.50 -18.77
C ALA A 134 -5.15 -27.37 -18.37
N GLU A 135 -5.57 -28.14 -17.35
CA GLU A 135 -6.94 -28.06 -16.79
C GLU A 135 -7.09 -26.91 -15.75
N LEU A 136 -6.00 -26.22 -15.41
CA LEU A 136 -6.01 -25.18 -14.38
C LEU A 136 -6.33 -23.82 -15.01
N SER A 137 -7.21 -23.07 -14.35
CA SER A 137 -7.47 -21.67 -14.66
C SER A 137 -6.59 -20.74 -13.83
N GLY A 138 -6.24 -19.58 -14.37
CA GLY A 138 -5.48 -18.55 -13.63
C GLY A 138 -4.01 -18.91 -13.40
N VAL A 139 -3.43 -19.83 -14.17
CA VAL A 139 -2.02 -20.25 -14.02
C VAL A 139 -1.20 -19.93 -15.26
N ALA A 140 0.12 -19.86 -15.08
CA ALA A 140 1.11 -19.95 -16.16
C ALA A 140 2.28 -20.84 -15.70
N TYR A 141 2.91 -21.56 -16.65
CA TYR A 141 4.03 -22.47 -16.39
C TYR A 141 4.85 -22.74 -17.65
N LEU A 142 6.08 -23.19 -17.48
CA LEU A 142 6.89 -23.73 -18.57
C LEU A 142 6.71 -25.26 -18.68
N GLU A 143 6.58 -25.75 -19.90
CA GLU A 143 6.59 -27.18 -20.24
C GLU A 143 7.45 -27.38 -21.47
N GLU A 144 8.49 -28.21 -21.36
CA GLU A 144 9.50 -28.43 -22.42
C GLU A 144 10.12 -27.13 -22.98
N GLY A 145 10.18 -26.06 -22.16
CA GLY A 145 10.70 -24.75 -22.53
C GLY A 145 9.67 -23.82 -23.20
N GLU A 146 8.45 -24.29 -23.43
CA GLU A 146 7.36 -23.48 -23.95
C GLU A 146 6.50 -22.92 -22.81
N LEU A 147 6.10 -21.65 -22.96
CA LEU A 147 5.23 -20.98 -21.99
C LEU A 147 3.77 -21.34 -22.25
N HIS A 148 3.11 -21.88 -21.24
CA HIS A 148 1.69 -22.15 -21.23
C HIS A 148 0.98 -21.16 -20.30
N ILE A 149 -0.06 -20.50 -20.84
CA ILE A 149 -0.91 -19.58 -20.07
C ILE A 149 -2.33 -20.13 -20.08
N GLY A 150 -2.80 -20.57 -18.92
CA GLY A 150 -4.16 -21.05 -18.73
C GLY A 150 -5.21 -19.93 -18.88
N PRO A 151 -6.48 -20.30 -19.08
CA PRO A 151 -7.58 -19.34 -19.15
C PRO A 151 -7.65 -18.53 -17.84
N PRO A 152 -8.20 -17.30 -17.87
CA PRO A 152 -8.38 -16.53 -16.63
C PRO A 152 -9.31 -17.26 -15.66
N GLN A 153 -9.01 -17.18 -14.37
CA GLN A 153 -9.89 -17.71 -13.34
C GLN A 153 -11.16 -16.86 -13.24
N LYS A 154 -12.29 -17.51 -13.03
CA LYS A 154 -13.53 -16.80 -12.78
C LYS A 154 -13.45 -16.06 -11.43
N ALA A 155 -13.82 -14.78 -11.45
CA ALA A 155 -13.89 -13.98 -10.24
C ALA A 155 -14.83 -14.63 -9.20
N MET A 156 -14.39 -14.65 -7.94
CA MET A 156 -15.12 -15.24 -6.82
C MET A 156 -16.18 -14.26 -6.31
N ASP A 157 -17.32 -14.78 -5.85
CA ASP A 157 -18.25 -13.98 -5.07
C ASP A 157 -17.58 -13.63 -3.73
N MET A 158 -17.70 -12.38 -3.30
CA MET A 158 -17.06 -11.93 -2.06
C MET A 158 -17.66 -12.58 -0.82
N ASP A 159 -18.92 -13.04 -0.90
CA ASP A 159 -19.57 -13.77 0.18
C ASP A 159 -19.13 -15.24 0.26
N ASP A 160 -18.52 -15.80 -0.78
CA ASP A 160 -17.92 -17.12 -0.76
C ASP A 160 -16.51 -17.14 -0.14
N LEU A 161 -15.85 -15.98 0.02
CA LEU A 161 -14.53 -15.90 0.64
C LEU A 161 -14.58 -16.33 2.10
N VAL A 162 -13.71 -17.25 2.48
CA VAL A 162 -13.57 -17.67 3.88
C VAL A 162 -12.76 -16.61 4.64
N PHE A 163 -13.24 -16.23 5.83
CA PHE A 163 -12.56 -15.28 6.70
C PHE A 163 -11.16 -15.81 7.12
N PRO A 164 -10.08 -15.03 6.95
CA PRO A 164 -8.73 -15.55 7.05
C PRO A 164 -8.15 -15.65 8.46
N TYR A 165 -8.90 -15.24 9.49
CA TYR A 165 -8.42 -15.24 10.88
C TYR A 165 -9.23 -16.18 11.75
N GLU A 166 -8.59 -17.13 12.44
CA GLU A 166 -9.23 -18.01 13.43
C GLU A 166 -8.79 -17.65 14.85
N SER A 167 -7.55 -17.24 15.03
CA SER A 167 -6.97 -16.82 16.29
C SER A 167 -6.07 -15.60 16.10
N LEU A 168 -5.64 -15.00 17.22
CA LEU A 168 -4.64 -13.94 17.23
C LEU A 168 -3.24 -14.44 17.59
N GLU A 169 -3.06 -15.75 17.72
CA GLU A 169 -1.75 -16.33 18.07
C GLU A 169 -0.69 -15.93 17.03
N GLY A 170 0.41 -15.34 17.50
CA GLY A 170 1.48 -14.82 16.65
C GLY A 170 1.14 -13.53 15.89
N LEU A 171 -0.03 -12.93 16.16
CA LEU A 171 -0.50 -11.69 15.53
C LEU A 171 -0.57 -10.51 16.50
N GLU A 172 -0.11 -10.72 17.74
CA GLU A 172 -0.07 -9.69 18.76
C GLU A 172 0.82 -8.51 18.29
N ASN A 173 0.33 -7.30 18.47
CA ASN A 173 1.00 -6.06 18.06
C ASN A 173 1.21 -5.92 16.55
N LYS A 174 0.43 -6.63 15.73
CA LYS A 174 0.43 -6.47 14.28
C LYS A 174 -0.81 -5.73 13.80
N ILE A 175 -0.66 -5.08 12.65
CA ILE A 175 -1.80 -4.55 11.88
C ILE A 175 -2.45 -5.73 11.16
N LEU A 176 -3.75 -5.94 11.39
CA LEU A 176 -4.51 -6.94 10.67
C LEU A 176 -5.18 -6.31 9.47
N TYR A 177 -5.05 -6.95 8.32
CA TYR A 177 -5.64 -6.49 7.07
C TYR A 177 -6.97 -7.17 6.83
N TYR A 178 -7.94 -6.40 6.37
CA TYR A 178 -9.27 -6.87 6.05
C TYR A 178 -9.70 -6.40 4.67
N GLU A 179 -10.41 -7.23 3.92
CA GLU A 179 -10.91 -6.95 2.59
C GLU A 179 -12.41 -7.18 2.54
N SER A 180 -13.17 -6.13 2.24
CA SER A 180 -14.62 -6.21 2.03
C SER A 180 -15.03 -5.90 0.58
N ILE A 181 -14.15 -5.23 -0.18
CA ILE A 181 -14.41 -4.80 -1.55
C ILE A 181 -13.22 -5.17 -2.45
N ARG A 182 -13.47 -5.81 -3.58
CA ARG A 182 -12.49 -6.01 -4.68
C ARG A 182 -12.88 -5.21 -5.90
N GLY A 183 -11.85 -4.69 -6.60
CA GLY A 183 -12.01 -3.81 -7.73
C GLY A 183 -12.13 -2.35 -7.31
N CYS A 184 -12.08 -1.46 -8.30
CA CYS A 184 -12.24 -0.02 -8.11
C CYS A 184 -12.97 0.59 -9.31
N PRO A 185 -14.02 1.43 -9.11
CA PRO A 185 -14.77 1.98 -10.22
C PRO A 185 -13.99 3.08 -10.98
N PHE A 186 -12.89 3.55 -10.39
CA PHE A 186 -12.06 4.61 -10.97
C PHE A 186 -10.99 4.04 -11.91
N SER A 187 -10.49 4.89 -12.82
CA SER A 187 -9.58 4.50 -13.89
C SER A 187 -8.22 5.19 -13.81
N CYS A 188 -7.74 5.49 -12.58
CA CYS A 188 -6.47 6.15 -12.37
C CYS A 188 -5.32 5.42 -13.09
N SER A 189 -4.61 6.13 -13.98
CA SER A 189 -3.66 5.53 -14.93
C SER A 189 -2.45 4.87 -14.28
N TYR A 190 -2.05 5.30 -13.09
CA TYR A 190 -0.90 4.78 -12.35
C TYR A 190 -1.26 3.61 -11.42
N CYS A 191 -2.55 3.30 -11.25
CA CYS A 191 -3.01 2.36 -10.23
C CYS A 191 -3.37 0.99 -10.84
N LEU A 192 -2.84 -0.09 -10.27
CA LEU A 192 -3.17 -1.46 -10.68
C LEU A 192 -4.64 -1.82 -10.39
N SER A 193 -5.25 -1.22 -9.36
CA SER A 193 -6.66 -1.49 -9.04
C SER A 193 -7.65 -0.95 -10.09
N SER A 194 -7.19 -0.08 -11.00
CA SER A 194 -7.99 0.40 -12.13
C SER A 194 -8.14 -0.62 -13.27
N ILE A 195 -7.42 -1.73 -13.23
CA ILE A 195 -7.48 -2.83 -14.20
C ILE A 195 -8.79 -3.61 -13.99
N GLU A 196 -9.11 -3.94 -12.76
CA GLU A 196 -10.37 -4.59 -12.36
C GLU A 196 -11.42 -3.53 -12.02
N ARG A 197 -12.29 -3.23 -12.98
CA ARG A 197 -13.35 -2.22 -12.80
C ARG A 197 -14.65 -2.76 -12.23
N SER A 198 -14.82 -4.07 -12.23
CA SER A 198 -15.97 -4.70 -11.60
C SER A 198 -15.82 -4.65 -10.09
N VAL A 199 -16.61 -3.81 -9.46
CA VAL A 199 -16.62 -3.71 -7.99
C VAL A 199 -17.49 -4.83 -7.43
N ARG A 200 -16.90 -5.69 -6.62
CA ARG A 200 -17.57 -6.77 -5.88
C ARG A 200 -17.46 -6.50 -4.40
N ILE A 201 -18.55 -6.63 -3.68
CA ILE A 201 -18.69 -6.21 -2.28
C ILE A 201 -19.27 -7.37 -1.49
N LYS A 202 -18.71 -7.66 -0.31
CA LYS A 202 -19.34 -8.57 0.66
C LYS A 202 -20.68 -7.99 1.12
N SER A 203 -21.61 -8.87 1.45
CA SER A 203 -22.84 -8.43 2.12
C SER A 203 -22.52 -7.71 3.44
N VAL A 204 -23.41 -6.80 3.84
CA VAL A 204 -23.27 -6.04 5.11
C VAL A 204 -23.25 -7.05 6.26
N GLU A 205 -24.15 -8.02 6.27
CA GLU A 205 -24.30 -9.02 7.32
C GLU A 205 -23.04 -9.88 7.48
N LYS A 206 -22.38 -10.24 6.37
CA LYS A 206 -21.13 -10.98 6.42
C LYS A 206 -20.00 -10.13 6.97
N THR A 207 -19.91 -8.88 6.52
CA THR A 207 -18.88 -7.95 6.96
C THR A 207 -19.01 -7.65 8.46
N GLU A 208 -20.22 -7.37 8.94
CA GLU A 208 -20.51 -7.16 10.37
C GLU A 208 -20.05 -8.36 11.21
N LYS A 209 -20.44 -9.57 10.80
CA LYS A 209 -20.02 -10.80 11.49
C LYS A 209 -18.50 -11.02 11.52
N GLU A 210 -17.79 -10.64 10.44
CA GLU A 210 -16.32 -10.75 10.38
C GLU A 210 -15.65 -9.65 11.21
N LEU A 211 -16.25 -8.46 11.32
CA LEU A 211 -15.79 -7.38 12.18
C LEU A 211 -15.90 -7.71 13.67
N ASP A 212 -16.90 -8.51 14.08
CA ASP A 212 -17.02 -8.97 15.46
C ASP A 212 -15.76 -9.68 15.95
N PHE A 213 -15.08 -10.43 15.08
CA PHE A 213 -13.81 -11.07 15.44
C PHE A 213 -12.76 -10.07 15.94
N PHE A 214 -12.62 -8.92 15.25
CA PHE A 214 -11.66 -7.90 15.62
C PHE A 214 -12.10 -7.10 16.85
N ILE A 215 -13.39 -6.77 16.91
CA ILE A 215 -13.99 -5.96 17.98
C ILE A 215 -13.96 -6.71 19.31
N GLU A 216 -14.44 -7.97 19.34
CA GLU A 216 -14.46 -8.81 20.55
C GLU A 216 -13.05 -9.07 21.10
N ARG A 217 -12.06 -9.25 20.21
CA ARG A 217 -10.67 -9.53 20.57
C ARG A 217 -9.84 -8.28 20.78
N LYS A 218 -10.44 -7.09 20.67
CA LYS A 218 -9.78 -5.78 20.85
C LYS A 218 -8.50 -5.65 20.03
N VAL A 219 -8.57 -6.04 18.76
CA VAL A 219 -7.45 -5.90 17.84
C VAL A 219 -7.06 -4.42 17.75
N PRO A 220 -5.79 -4.04 18.03
CA PRO A 220 -5.42 -2.63 18.10
C PRO A 220 -5.67 -1.86 16.81
N GLN A 221 -5.36 -2.46 15.65
CA GLN A 221 -5.55 -1.82 14.35
C GLN A 221 -5.96 -2.81 13.28
N VAL A 222 -7.03 -2.47 12.56
CA VAL A 222 -7.54 -3.16 11.38
C VAL A 222 -7.44 -2.21 10.19
N LYS A 223 -6.66 -2.56 9.17
CA LYS A 223 -6.58 -1.79 7.93
C LYS A 223 -7.39 -2.47 6.83
N PHE A 224 -8.41 -1.78 6.32
CA PHE A 224 -9.11 -2.20 5.12
C PHE A 224 -8.19 -2.00 3.91
N VAL A 225 -8.11 -3.03 3.05
CA VAL A 225 -7.33 -2.96 1.80
C VAL A 225 -8.19 -2.57 0.60
N ASP A 226 -9.43 -2.22 0.85
CA ASP A 226 -10.41 -1.74 -0.13
C ASP A 226 -9.92 -0.42 -0.73
N ARG A 227 -9.81 -0.31 -2.05
CA ARG A 227 -9.12 0.81 -2.73
C ARG A 227 -9.88 2.13 -2.73
N THR A 228 -11.19 2.09 -2.56
CA THR A 228 -12.04 3.24 -2.28
C THR A 228 -13.24 2.70 -1.55
N PHE A 229 -13.11 2.55 -0.25
CA PHE A 229 -14.11 1.91 0.60
C PHE A 229 -15.52 2.50 0.41
N ASN A 230 -15.62 3.82 0.32
CA ASN A 230 -16.89 4.52 0.15
C ASN A 230 -17.32 4.69 -1.31
N CYS A 231 -16.82 3.89 -2.25
CA CYS A 231 -17.32 3.87 -3.63
C CYS A 231 -18.79 3.42 -3.68
N ASN A 232 -19.20 2.52 -2.79
CA ASN A 232 -20.60 2.28 -2.46
C ASN A 232 -20.92 2.98 -1.14
N ARG A 233 -21.54 4.16 -1.27
CA ARG A 233 -21.79 5.08 -0.14
C ARG A 233 -22.77 4.53 0.90
N ASP A 234 -23.71 3.69 0.51
CA ASP A 234 -24.68 3.13 1.45
C ASP A 234 -24.05 1.95 2.22
N TYR A 235 -23.30 1.13 1.55
CA TYR A 235 -22.50 0.09 2.20
C TYR A 235 -21.51 0.69 3.23
N ALA A 236 -20.75 1.70 2.83
CA ALA A 236 -19.81 2.36 3.73
C ALA A 236 -20.51 2.96 4.97
N TYR A 237 -21.66 3.59 4.78
CA TYR A 237 -22.46 4.14 5.88
C TYR A 237 -22.89 3.05 6.89
N GLU A 238 -23.40 1.92 6.40
CA GLU A 238 -23.84 0.82 7.28
C GLU A 238 -22.66 0.21 8.07
N ILE A 239 -21.52 0.02 7.42
CA ILE A 239 -20.33 -0.50 8.10
C ILE A 239 -19.77 0.49 9.13
N TRP A 240 -19.69 1.79 8.79
CA TRP A 240 -19.27 2.80 9.77
C TRP A 240 -20.25 2.89 10.95
N ARG A 241 -21.57 2.83 10.67
CA ARG A 241 -22.59 2.79 11.73
C ARG A 241 -22.36 1.59 12.67
N TYR A 242 -22.16 0.40 12.09
CA TYR A 242 -21.91 -0.81 12.86
C TYR A 242 -20.66 -0.67 13.76
N ILE A 243 -19.56 -0.20 13.20
CA ILE A 243 -18.31 0.05 13.94
C ILE A 243 -18.53 1.05 15.08
N GLY A 244 -19.27 2.13 14.85
CA GLY A 244 -19.58 3.12 15.88
C GLY A 244 -20.46 2.57 17.01
N GLU A 245 -21.46 1.77 16.68
CA GLU A 245 -22.37 1.14 17.65
C GLU A 245 -21.68 0.05 18.50
N HIS A 246 -20.61 -0.58 17.98
CA HIS A 246 -19.87 -1.66 18.62
C HIS A 246 -18.45 -1.25 19.05
N ASP A 247 -18.17 0.06 19.22
CA ASP A 247 -16.85 0.52 19.63
C ASP A 247 -16.43 -0.07 20.99
N ASN A 248 -15.31 -0.79 20.98
CA ASN A 248 -14.73 -1.42 22.17
C ASN A 248 -13.74 -0.54 22.94
N GLY A 249 -13.56 0.73 22.52
CA GLY A 249 -12.62 1.69 23.11
C GLY A 249 -11.14 1.47 22.77
N VAL A 250 -10.79 0.47 21.94
CA VAL A 250 -9.41 0.09 21.60
C VAL A 250 -9.16 0.10 20.11
N THR A 251 -9.97 -0.66 19.35
CA THR A 251 -9.73 -0.92 17.93
C THR A 251 -9.79 0.37 17.10
N ASN A 252 -8.80 0.54 16.24
CA ASN A 252 -8.76 1.55 15.19
C ASN A 252 -9.02 0.88 13.83
N PHE A 253 -9.91 1.46 13.03
CA PHE A 253 -10.21 1.03 11.68
C PHE A 253 -9.70 2.06 10.67
N HIS A 254 -8.82 1.63 9.78
CA HIS A 254 -8.22 2.47 8.76
C HIS A 254 -8.84 2.19 7.38
N PHE A 255 -9.31 3.24 6.70
CA PHE A 255 -9.97 3.16 5.40
C PHE A 255 -9.30 4.07 4.37
N GLU A 256 -9.12 3.56 3.14
CA GLU A 256 -8.84 4.39 1.96
C GLU A 256 -10.16 4.86 1.36
N ILE A 257 -10.39 6.17 1.28
CA ILE A 257 -11.68 6.74 0.83
C ILE A 257 -11.54 7.80 -0.26
N GLY A 258 -12.60 8.03 -1.02
CA GLY A 258 -12.80 9.26 -1.79
C GLY A 258 -13.41 10.33 -0.89
N GLY A 259 -12.64 11.38 -0.52
CA GLY A 259 -13.12 12.41 0.38
C GLY A 259 -14.34 13.16 -0.19
N ASP A 260 -14.35 13.43 -1.50
CA ASP A 260 -15.45 14.10 -2.20
C ASP A 260 -16.73 13.23 -2.37
N LEU A 261 -16.69 11.96 -1.95
CA LEU A 261 -17.86 11.08 -1.94
C LEU A 261 -18.69 11.17 -0.65
N LEU A 262 -18.16 11.77 0.42
CA LEU A 262 -18.86 11.91 1.69
C LEU A 262 -20.15 12.76 1.55
N ARG A 263 -21.20 12.37 2.29
CA ARG A 263 -22.53 12.98 2.30
C ARG A 263 -22.84 13.55 3.68
N GLU A 264 -23.86 14.36 3.78
CA GLU A 264 -24.29 14.97 5.04
C GLU A 264 -24.52 13.93 6.14
N LYS A 265 -25.24 12.85 5.84
CA LYS A 265 -25.49 11.78 6.82
C LYS A 265 -24.22 11.08 7.30
N ASP A 266 -23.18 11.03 6.44
CA ASP A 266 -21.90 10.43 6.80
C ASP A 266 -21.19 11.31 7.84
N PHE A 267 -21.16 12.63 7.66
CA PHE A 267 -20.59 13.56 8.65
C PHE A 267 -21.33 13.52 9.98
N GLU A 268 -22.69 13.46 9.95
CA GLU A 268 -23.50 13.37 11.16
C GLU A 268 -23.18 12.10 11.98
N LEU A 269 -22.90 11.01 11.31
CA LEU A 269 -22.46 9.77 11.96
C LEU A 269 -21.02 9.88 12.46
N LEU A 270 -20.09 10.28 11.59
CA LEU A 270 -18.65 10.27 11.87
C LEU A 270 -18.28 11.19 13.05
N LYS A 271 -18.95 12.32 13.21
CA LYS A 271 -18.70 13.22 14.36
C LYS A 271 -19.07 12.62 15.72
N THR A 272 -19.85 11.54 15.76
CA THR A 272 -20.20 10.85 17.02
C THR A 272 -19.13 9.86 17.48
N PHE A 273 -18.13 9.58 16.65
CA PHE A 273 -17.12 8.57 16.91
C PHE A 273 -16.13 9.02 17.99
N ARG A 274 -15.64 8.05 18.75
CA ARG A 274 -14.51 8.24 19.64
C ARG A 274 -13.27 8.67 18.86
N PRO A 275 -12.45 9.62 19.35
CA PRO A 275 -11.14 9.90 18.76
C PRO A 275 -10.31 8.61 18.63
N GLY A 276 -9.78 8.36 17.44
CA GLY A 276 -8.98 7.18 17.12
C GLY A 276 -9.77 5.90 16.82
N LEU A 277 -11.11 5.94 16.73
CA LEU A 277 -11.89 4.80 16.24
C LEU A 277 -11.66 4.57 14.74
N VAL A 278 -11.63 5.65 13.96
CA VAL A 278 -11.48 5.62 12.51
C VAL A 278 -10.33 6.52 12.07
N GLN A 279 -9.65 6.09 11.02
CA GLN A 279 -8.63 6.85 10.31
C GLN A 279 -8.92 6.81 8.82
N PHE A 280 -8.79 7.94 8.13
CA PHE A 280 -8.97 8.04 6.70
C PHE A 280 -7.66 8.33 5.96
N GLU A 281 -7.44 7.58 4.90
CA GLU A 281 -6.41 7.86 3.89
C GLU A 281 -7.12 8.35 2.63
N ILE A 282 -6.79 9.57 2.20
CA ILE A 282 -7.47 10.28 1.12
C ILE A 282 -6.44 10.71 0.08
N GLY A 283 -6.42 10.02 -1.06
CA GLY A 283 -5.55 10.40 -2.14
C GLY A 283 -6.00 11.69 -2.82
N VAL A 284 -5.21 12.75 -2.81
CA VAL A 284 -5.38 13.95 -3.64
C VAL A 284 -4.58 13.81 -4.92
N GLN A 285 -3.34 13.42 -4.79
CA GLN A 285 -2.32 13.13 -5.80
C GLN A 285 -1.75 14.39 -6.46
N SER A 286 -2.58 15.32 -6.91
CA SER A 286 -2.24 16.62 -7.47
C SER A 286 -3.46 17.55 -7.42
N THR A 287 -3.25 18.86 -7.41
CA THR A 287 -4.31 19.86 -7.58
C THR A 287 -4.28 20.51 -8.96
N ASN A 288 -3.33 20.13 -9.82
CA ASN A 288 -3.23 20.61 -11.19
C ASN A 288 -4.30 19.94 -12.08
N PRO A 289 -5.21 20.71 -12.72
CA PRO A 289 -6.28 20.15 -13.54
C PRO A 289 -5.80 19.31 -14.73
N ASP A 290 -4.70 19.72 -15.37
CA ASP A 290 -4.14 18.99 -16.52
C ASP A 290 -3.55 17.64 -16.07
N THR A 291 -2.89 17.62 -14.92
CA THR A 291 -2.39 16.39 -14.29
C THR A 291 -3.54 15.47 -13.93
N ILE A 292 -4.56 15.96 -13.23
CA ILE A 292 -5.75 15.18 -12.84
C ILE A 292 -6.41 14.53 -14.06
N LYS A 293 -6.56 15.30 -15.16
CA LYS A 293 -7.08 14.78 -16.43
C LYS A 293 -6.16 13.71 -17.04
N ALA A 294 -4.85 13.95 -17.08
CA ALA A 294 -3.87 13.03 -17.67
C ALA A 294 -3.79 11.69 -16.93
N ILE A 295 -3.89 11.72 -15.61
CA ILE A 295 -3.91 10.51 -14.78
C ILE A 295 -5.30 9.85 -14.71
N ARG A 296 -6.27 10.34 -15.47
CA ARG A 296 -7.66 9.81 -15.52
C ARG A 296 -8.34 9.75 -14.16
N ARG A 297 -8.01 10.67 -13.27
CA ARG A 297 -8.62 10.74 -11.94
C ARG A 297 -9.90 11.54 -12.00
N THR A 298 -10.96 11.00 -11.41
CA THR A 298 -12.24 11.72 -11.19
C THR A 298 -12.23 12.21 -9.75
N MET A 299 -12.20 13.53 -9.55
CA MET A 299 -12.18 14.15 -8.23
C MET A 299 -12.72 15.59 -8.33
N ASP A 300 -13.58 15.97 -7.42
CA ASP A 300 -13.98 17.37 -7.20
C ASP A 300 -13.11 17.94 -6.06
N LEU A 301 -12.04 18.66 -6.44
CA LEU A 301 -11.05 19.18 -5.47
C LEU A 301 -11.69 20.13 -4.46
N LYS A 302 -12.63 20.99 -4.89
CA LYS A 302 -13.29 21.92 -3.98
C LYS A 302 -14.15 21.18 -2.95
N LYS A 303 -14.93 20.22 -3.41
CA LYS A 303 -15.74 19.39 -2.52
C LYS A 303 -14.87 18.54 -1.60
N LEU A 304 -13.74 18.01 -2.11
CA LEU A 304 -12.79 17.28 -1.28
C LEU A 304 -12.24 18.17 -0.16
N ALA A 305 -11.78 19.38 -0.48
CA ALA A 305 -11.28 20.33 0.51
C ALA A 305 -12.34 20.69 1.57
N ASP A 306 -13.58 20.92 1.14
CA ASP A 306 -14.71 21.19 2.07
C ASP A 306 -14.99 19.97 2.98
N CYS A 307 -14.89 18.74 2.44
CA CYS A 307 -15.10 17.52 3.21
C CYS A 307 -13.96 17.29 4.23
N VAL A 308 -12.70 17.46 3.82
CA VAL A 308 -11.54 17.38 4.73
C VAL A 308 -11.68 18.40 5.85
N ALA A 309 -12.01 19.65 5.55
CA ALA A 309 -12.21 20.69 6.57
C ALA A 309 -13.29 20.30 7.60
N ARG A 310 -14.39 19.71 7.16
CA ARG A 310 -15.49 19.28 8.04
C ARG A 310 -15.08 18.10 8.95
N VAL A 311 -14.32 17.14 8.43
CA VAL A 311 -13.79 16.02 9.22
C VAL A 311 -12.76 16.55 10.24
N HIS A 312 -11.89 17.46 9.80
CA HIS A 312 -10.89 18.11 10.66
C HIS A 312 -11.54 18.91 11.81
N GLU A 313 -12.61 19.66 11.54
CA GLU A 313 -13.35 20.42 12.57
C GLU A 313 -13.93 19.52 13.68
N ALA A 314 -14.33 18.30 13.34
CA ALA A 314 -14.80 17.34 14.34
C ALA A 314 -13.67 16.83 15.25
N GLY A 315 -12.43 16.80 14.77
CA GLY A 315 -11.20 16.53 15.53
C GLY A 315 -11.08 15.12 16.11
N ASN A 316 -11.82 14.15 15.59
CA ASN A 316 -11.92 12.81 16.11
C ASN A 316 -11.43 11.73 15.15
N ILE A 317 -11.21 12.08 13.87
CA ILE A 317 -10.72 11.18 12.82
C ILE A 317 -9.35 11.67 12.36
N HIS A 318 -8.37 10.78 12.34
CA HIS A 318 -7.05 11.06 11.79
C HIS A 318 -7.11 11.07 10.26
N GLU A 319 -6.73 12.18 9.65
CA GLU A 319 -6.75 12.40 8.21
C GLU A 319 -5.35 12.34 7.61
N HIS A 320 -5.18 11.43 6.67
CA HIS A 320 -3.96 11.26 5.89
C HIS A 320 -4.23 11.65 4.44
N LEU A 321 -3.54 12.68 3.94
CA LEU A 321 -3.65 13.15 2.56
C LEU A 321 -2.37 12.85 1.77
N ASP A 322 -2.53 12.43 0.49
CA ASP A 322 -1.43 12.02 -0.36
C ASP A 322 -1.25 12.92 -1.57
N LEU A 323 0.02 13.20 -1.90
CA LEU A 323 0.45 13.77 -3.17
C LEU A 323 1.44 12.82 -3.86
N ILE A 324 1.48 12.85 -5.20
CA ILE A 324 2.43 12.06 -6.00
C ILE A 324 3.25 13.00 -6.90
N ALA A 325 4.55 13.05 -6.67
CA ALA A 325 5.49 13.75 -7.54
C ALA A 325 5.84 12.91 -8.78
N GLY A 326 6.07 13.57 -9.91
CA GLY A 326 6.44 12.91 -11.17
C GLY A 326 5.26 12.49 -12.04
N LEU A 327 4.06 12.98 -11.75
CA LEU A 327 2.89 12.80 -12.60
C LEU A 327 3.00 13.63 -13.91
N PRO A 328 2.36 13.20 -15.01
CA PRO A 328 2.32 13.98 -16.24
C PRO A 328 1.76 15.39 -16.03
N TYR A 329 2.30 16.37 -16.75
CA TYR A 329 1.94 17.81 -16.70
C TYR A 329 2.25 18.51 -15.38
N GLU A 330 2.96 17.87 -14.44
CA GLU A 330 3.31 18.44 -13.16
C GLU A 330 4.82 18.62 -13.01
N GLY A 331 5.28 19.87 -13.21
CA GLY A 331 6.66 20.28 -12.93
C GLY A 331 6.81 20.78 -11.49
N TYR A 332 8.02 21.15 -11.11
CA TYR A 332 8.37 21.58 -9.75
C TYR A 332 7.48 22.72 -9.23
N ALA A 333 7.22 23.76 -10.05
CA ALA A 333 6.37 24.87 -9.65
C ALA A 333 4.91 24.47 -9.45
N SER A 334 4.39 23.56 -10.30
CA SER A 334 3.03 23.01 -10.16
C SER A 334 2.92 22.17 -8.89
N PHE A 335 3.88 21.29 -8.65
CA PHE A 335 3.90 20.46 -7.43
C PHE A 335 3.98 21.32 -6.16
N ARG A 336 4.75 22.41 -6.20
CA ARG A 336 4.80 23.39 -5.10
C ARG A 336 3.42 23.97 -4.79
N HIS A 337 2.59 24.26 -5.80
CA HIS A 337 1.21 24.70 -5.60
C HIS A 337 0.32 23.58 -5.05
N SER A 338 0.41 22.37 -5.62
CA SER A 338 -0.34 21.22 -5.10
C SER A 338 -0.01 20.95 -3.62
N PHE A 339 1.25 21.09 -3.23
CA PHE A 339 1.68 20.98 -1.84
C PHE A 339 1.01 22.04 -0.94
N GLU A 340 1.02 23.32 -1.35
CA GLU A 340 0.40 24.40 -0.57
C GLU A 340 -1.11 24.19 -0.41
N ASP A 341 -1.79 23.81 -1.48
CA ASP A 341 -3.23 23.54 -1.46
C ASP A 341 -3.57 22.46 -0.43
N VAL A 342 -2.82 21.34 -0.43
CA VAL A 342 -3.06 20.22 0.49
C VAL A 342 -2.59 20.55 1.91
N TYR A 343 -1.46 21.24 2.06
CA TYR A 343 -0.97 21.69 3.36
C TYR A 343 -1.95 22.66 4.05
N ALA A 344 -2.64 23.50 3.26
CA ALA A 344 -3.67 24.41 3.76
C ALA A 344 -4.92 23.69 4.31
N MET A 345 -5.18 22.45 3.88
CA MET A 345 -6.24 21.59 4.43
C MET A 345 -5.91 21.07 5.83
N LYS A 346 -4.65 21.21 6.28
CA LYS A 346 -4.15 20.81 7.61
C LYS A 346 -4.39 19.33 7.96
N PRO A 347 -4.01 18.39 7.08
CA PRO A 347 -4.15 16.98 7.42
C PRO A 347 -3.30 16.63 8.65
N ASP A 348 -3.68 15.58 9.38
CA ASP A 348 -2.82 15.05 10.45
C ASP A 348 -1.53 14.45 9.87
N GLN A 349 -1.61 13.84 8.70
CA GLN A 349 -0.45 13.31 7.97
C GLN A 349 -0.49 13.75 6.51
N LEU A 350 0.62 14.28 6.00
CA LEU A 350 0.82 14.64 4.61
C LEU A 350 1.88 13.72 4.00
N GLN A 351 1.47 12.83 3.12
CA GLN A 351 2.39 11.93 2.44
C GLN A 351 2.78 12.48 1.07
N LEU A 352 4.07 12.61 0.82
CA LEU A 352 4.62 12.89 -0.48
C LEU A 352 5.13 11.60 -1.11
N GLY A 353 4.37 11.04 -2.05
CA GLY A 353 4.76 9.88 -2.82
C GLY A 353 5.49 10.27 -4.11
N PHE A 354 6.09 9.27 -4.76
CA PHE A 354 6.71 9.41 -6.09
C PHE A 354 6.09 8.38 -7.03
N LEU A 355 5.82 8.81 -8.27
CA LEU A 355 5.20 7.94 -9.27
C LEU A 355 6.00 6.64 -9.40
N LYS A 356 5.30 5.51 -9.34
CA LYS A 356 5.84 4.19 -9.64
C LYS A 356 5.21 3.69 -10.93
N VAL A 357 6.04 3.27 -11.89
CA VAL A 357 5.58 2.78 -13.18
C VAL A 357 5.42 1.26 -13.09
N LEU A 358 4.24 0.84 -12.68
CA LEU A 358 3.95 -0.56 -12.38
C LEU A 358 3.58 -1.34 -13.64
N GLU A 359 4.11 -2.55 -13.78
CA GLU A 359 3.73 -3.47 -14.85
C GLU A 359 2.21 -3.74 -14.81
N GLY A 360 1.56 -3.70 -15.98
CA GLY A 360 0.10 -3.82 -16.10
C GLY A 360 -0.68 -2.51 -15.89
N SER A 361 -0.08 -1.43 -15.36
CA SER A 361 -0.76 -0.14 -15.25
C SER A 361 -0.86 0.56 -16.63
N TYR A 362 -1.91 1.37 -16.83
CA TYR A 362 -2.02 2.18 -18.03
C TYR A 362 -0.86 3.20 -18.15
N MET A 363 -0.32 3.67 -17.04
CA MET A 363 0.85 4.55 -17.04
C MET A 363 2.08 3.87 -17.67
N ASN A 364 2.27 2.57 -17.47
CA ASN A 364 3.34 1.81 -18.12
C ASN A 364 3.14 1.74 -19.66
N GLU A 365 1.89 1.68 -20.14
CA GLU A 365 1.61 1.68 -21.57
C GLU A 365 1.92 3.02 -22.24
N VAL A 366 1.69 4.14 -21.53
CA VAL A 366 1.80 5.50 -22.09
C VAL A 366 3.05 6.26 -21.65
N LYS A 367 3.94 5.65 -20.88
CA LYS A 367 5.13 6.30 -20.28
C LYS A 367 5.99 7.03 -21.33
N ASP A 368 6.18 6.44 -22.51
CA ASP A 368 7.00 7.02 -23.56
C ASP A 368 6.40 8.31 -24.12
N SER A 369 5.05 8.45 -24.12
CA SER A 369 4.36 9.68 -24.55
C SER A 369 4.59 10.86 -23.60
N TYR A 370 5.01 10.59 -22.40
CA TYR A 370 5.31 11.56 -21.34
C TYR A 370 6.81 11.67 -21.01
N ASP A 371 7.69 11.00 -21.79
CA ASP A 371 9.13 10.91 -21.56
C ASP A 371 9.47 10.47 -20.14
N ILE A 372 8.69 9.53 -19.57
CA ILE A 372 8.91 9.05 -18.20
C ILE A 372 10.10 8.09 -18.18
N GLN A 373 11.15 8.47 -17.47
CA GLN A 373 12.25 7.59 -17.10
C GLN A 373 12.04 7.14 -15.65
N PHE A 374 12.25 5.85 -15.40
CA PHE A 374 12.06 5.28 -14.07
C PHE A 374 13.10 4.20 -13.77
N SER A 375 13.26 3.84 -12.50
CA SER A 375 14.17 2.79 -12.07
C SER A 375 13.80 1.46 -12.72
N SER A 376 14.79 0.74 -13.27
CA SER A 376 14.60 -0.61 -13.79
C SER A 376 14.37 -1.67 -12.71
N TYR A 377 14.60 -1.32 -11.44
CA TYR A 377 14.43 -2.17 -10.28
C TYR A 377 13.26 -1.68 -9.42
N PRO A 378 12.60 -2.56 -8.66
CA PRO A 378 11.61 -2.16 -7.69
C PRO A 378 12.18 -1.10 -6.72
N PRO A 379 11.40 -0.10 -6.40
CA PRO A 379 9.97 0.08 -6.62
C PRO A 379 9.58 0.74 -7.97
N TYR A 380 10.38 0.72 -9.01
CA TYR A 380 10.11 1.30 -10.34
C TYR A 380 9.78 2.78 -10.29
N GLU A 381 10.44 3.47 -9.39
CA GLU A 381 10.19 4.87 -9.11
C GLU A 381 10.67 5.77 -10.23
N VAL A 382 9.90 6.81 -10.53
CA VAL A 382 10.23 7.83 -11.53
C VAL A 382 11.58 8.47 -11.25
N LEU A 383 12.37 8.64 -12.31
CA LEU A 383 13.67 9.34 -12.30
C LEU A 383 13.58 10.69 -13.02
N SER A 384 12.75 10.82 -14.03
CA SER A 384 12.43 12.09 -14.70
C SER A 384 11.18 11.95 -15.55
N THR A 385 10.57 13.09 -15.88
CA THR A 385 9.49 13.20 -16.84
C THR A 385 9.74 14.40 -17.74
N ARG A 386 8.92 14.59 -18.79
CA ARG A 386 8.98 15.80 -19.63
C ARG A 386 8.93 17.09 -18.83
N TRP A 387 8.25 17.12 -17.67
CA TRP A 387 8.01 18.32 -16.87
C TRP A 387 8.87 18.42 -15.62
N LEU A 388 9.42 17.31 -15.15
CA LEU A 388 10.15 17.23 -13.89
C LEU A 388 11.47 16.48 -14.07
N PRO A 389 12.61 17.22 -14.21
CA PRO A 389 13.93 16.63 -14.33
C PRO A 389 14.38 15.98 -13.01
N TYR A 390 15.36 15.07 -13.07
CA TYR A 390 15.89 14.34 -11.91
C TYR A 390 16.37 15.25 -10.78
N GLU A 391 16.96 16.39 -11.11
CA GLU A 391 17.43 17.36 -10.10
C GLU A 391 16.28 17.89 -9.23
N ASP A 392 15.12 18.15 -9.84
CA ASP A 392 13.95 18.62 -9.11
C ASP A 392 13.29 17.48 -8.30
N LEU A 393 13.24 16.25 -8.84
CA LEU A 393 12.82 15.07 -8.08
C LEU A 393 13.69 14.86 -6.83
N LYS A 394 15.00 15.00 -6.96
CA LYS A 394 15.94 14.92 -5.85
C LYS A 394 15.68 16.00 -4.79
N ARG A 395 15.26 17.20 -5.20
CA ARG A 395 14.85 18.27 -4.27
C ARG A 395 13.55 17.88 -3.56
N LEU A 396 12.57 17.36 -4.30
CA LEU A 396 11.29 16.92 -3.72
C LEU A 396 11.46 15.79 -2.72
N LYS A 397 12.40 14.84 -2.96
CA LYS A 397 12.74 13.79 -1.98
C LYS A 397 13.29 14.35 -0.67
N ALA A 398 14.12 15.38 -0.77
CA ALA A 398 14.63 16.03 0.43
C ALA A 398 13.53 16.81 1.18
N VAL A 399 12.55 17.37 0.47
CA VAL A 399 11.36 18.00 1.07
C VAL A 399 10.49 16.94 1.75
N GLU A 400 10.26 15.81 1.09
CA GLU A 400 9.49 14.69 1.65
C GLU A 400 10.07 14.22 2.99
N GLU A 401 11.39 14.02 3.09
CA GLU A 401 12.03 13.63 4.34
C GLU A 401 11.85 14.71 5.44
N MET A 402 11.87 15.98 5.08
CA MET A 402 11.63 17.07 6.05
C MET A 402 10.16 17.07 6.53
N VAL A 403 9.21 16.81 5.65
CA VAL A 403 7.79 16.66 6.01
C VAL A 403 7.58 15.48 6.93
N GLU A 404 8.16 14.32 6.60
CA GLU A 404 8.07 13.12 7.43
C GLU A 404 8.64 13.35 8.84
N VAL A 405 9.81 13.98 8.92
CA VAL A 405 10.49 14.23 10.20
C VAL A 405 9.79 15.31 11.02
N TYR A 406 9.38 16.43 10.42
CA TYR A 406 9.00 17.63 11.15
C TYR A 406 7.49 17.91 11.17
N TYR A 407 6.74 17.38 10.20
CA TYR A 407 5.27 17.47 10.17
C TYR A 407 4.63 16.18 10.71
N ASN A 408 4.81 15.08 10.01
CA ASN A 408 4.13 13.82 10.27
C ASN A 408 4.45 13.20 11.66
N SER A 409 5.62 13.51 12.23
CA SER A 409 6.00 13.01 13.56
C SER A 409 5.24 13.66 14.71
N PHE A 410 4.59 14.79 14.52
CA PHE A 410 3.96 15.65 15.54
C PHE A 410 4.90 16.13 16.66
N GLN A 411 6.20 15.80 16.59
CA GLN A 411 7.15 16.10 17.66
C GLN A 411 7.59 17.56 17.71
N PHE A 412 7.41 18.31 16.61
CA PHE A 412 7.96 19.65 16.42
C PHE A 412 6.88 20.69 16.09
N SER A 413 5.61 20.40 16.34
CA SER A 413 4.46 21.20 15.90
C SER A 413 4.55 22.68 16.28
N ALA A 414 4.93 23.00 17.52
CA ALA A 414 5.07 24.40 17.97
C ALA A 414 6.17 25.13 17.19
N SER A 415 7.37 24.51 17.04
CA SER A 415 8.49 25.09 16.30
C SER A 415 8.15 25.28 14.82
N MET A 416 7.51 24.28 14.20
CA MET A 416 7.13 24.34 12.79
C MET A 416 6.02 25.38 12.55
N THR A 417 5.06 25.52 13.47
CA THR A 417 4.04 26.57 13.40
C THR A 417 4.67 27.96 13.44
N TYR A 418 5.64 28.18 14.31
CA TYR A 418 6.37 29.46 14.37
C TYR A 418 7.19 29.69 13.11
N LEU A 419 8.03 28.73 12.70
CA LEU A 419 8.86 28.85 11.49
C LEU A 419 8.01 29.12 10.24
N ARG A 420 6.82 28.51 10.14
CA ARG A 420 5.89 28.73 9.04
C ARG A 420 5.51 30.20 8.86
N THR A 421 5.45 30.97 9.92
CA THR A 421 5.12 32.42 9.86
C THR A 421 6.21 33.25 9.18
N LEU A 422 7.41 32.73 9.06
CA LEU A 422 8.57 33.42 8.46
C LEU A 422 8.68 33.22 6.94
N PHE A 423 7.81 32.38 6.36
CA PHE A 423 7.81 32.05 4.95
C PHE A 423 6.47 32.39 4.30
N SER A 424 6.47 32.78 3.04
CA SER A 424 5.24 33.02 2.29
C SER A 424 4.47 31.73 2.00
N MET A 425 5.20 30.62 1.78
CA MET A 425 4.65 29.30 1.51
C MET A 425 5.29 28.25 2.43
N ALA A 426 4.51 27.25 2.85
CA ALA A 426 5.02 26.15 3.68
C ALA A 426 6.07 25.33 2.92
N PHE A 427 5.85 25.09 1.64
CA PHE A 427 6.79 24.39 0.78
C PHE A 427 8.19 25.01 0.84
N ASP A 428 8.30 26.34 0.75
CA ASP A 428 9.59 27.03 0.77
C ASP A 428 10.32 26.87 2.11
N MET A 429 9.59 26.78 3.21
CA MET A 429 10.16 26.48 4.54
C MET A 429 10.83 25.09 4.53
N TYR A 430 10.13 24.05 4.01
CA TYR A 430 10.70 22.70 3.93
C TYR A 430 11.86 22.62 2.94
N VAL A 431 11.81 23.37 1.83
CA VAL A 431 12.94 23.51 0.90
C VAL A 431 14.14 24.10 1.61
N ALA A 432 14.00 25.23 2.30
CA ALA A 432 15.08 25.87 3.03
C ALA A 432 15.69 24.95 4.10
N LEU A 433 14.85 24.25 4.86
CA LEU A 433 15.29 23.28 5.85
C LEU A 433 16.04 22.09 5.21
N SER A 434 15.56 21.59 4.08
CA SER A 434 16.23 20.51 3.34
C SER A 434 17.61 20.95 2.78
N MET A 435 17.73 22.20 2.36
CA MET A 435 19.02 22.76 1.93
C MET A 435 20.00 22.86 3.09
N HIS A 436 19.56 23.31 4.27
CA HIS A 436 20.37 23.31 5.49
C HIS A 436 20.85 21.90 5.86
N TYR A 437 19.95 20.92 5.82
CA TYR A 437 20.30 19.51 6.03
C TYR A 437 21.38 19.02 5.07
N ARG A 438 21.27 19.38 3.81
CA ARG A 438 22.24 19.01 2.76
C ARG A 438 23.60 19.65 2.99
N GLU A 439 23.64 20.95 3.28
CA GLU A 439 24.88 21.69 3.52
C GLU A 439 25.64 21.16 4.74
N LYS A 440 24.93 20.72 5.77
CA LYS A 440 25.50 20.15 7.00
C LYS A 440 25.75 18.65 6.94
N GLY A 441 25.32 17.96 5.86
CA GLY A 441 25.47 16.52 5.71
C GLY A 441 24.54 15.70 6.62
N TYR A 442 23.45 16.27 7.14
CA TYR A 442 22.56 15.61 8.11
C TYR A 442 21.71 14.49 7.53
N PHE A 443 21.59 14.36 6.21
CA PHE A 443 20.92 13.22 5.56
C PHE A 443 21.72 11.90 5.66
N SER A 444 22.98 11.95 6.10
CA SER A 444 23.84 10.76 6.15
C SER A 444 23.55 9.79 7.30
N CYS A 445 22.82 10.22 8.31
CA CYS A 445 22.48 9.39 9.48
C CYS A 445 21.14 9.80 10.12
N GLN A 446 20.59 8.88 10.90
CA GLN A 446 19.40 9.16 11.70
C GLN A 446 19.75 10.04 12.91
N HIS A 447 18.87 10.97 13.25
CA HIS A 447 19.04 11.88 14.38
C HIS A 447 18.03 11.58 15.49
N SER A 448 18.49 11.70 16.75
CA SER A 448 17.60 11.65 17.90
C SER A 448 16.65 12.86 17.92
N ARG A 449 15.54 12.76 18.64
CA ARG A 449 14.59 13.87 18.82
C ARG A 449 15.28 15.15 19.32
N LEU A 450 16.15 15.02 20.32
CA LEU A 450 16.90 16.18 20.87
C LEU A 450 17.78 16.81 19.78
N ARG A 451 18.54 15.99 19.04
CA ARG A 451 19.40 16.49 17.96
C ARG A 451 18.60 17.21 16.88
N ARG A 452 17.38 16.75 16.57
CA ARG A 452 16.49 17.44 15.61
C ARG A 452 16.04 18.81 16.11
N TYR A 453 15.83 19.02 17.40
CA TYR A 453 15.60 20.36 17.96
C TYR A 453 16.85 21.24 17.84
N GLU A 454 18.04 20.71 18.11
CA GLU A 454 19.30 21.46 17.91
C GLU A 454 19.48 21.87 16.44
N ILE A 455 19.16 20.98 15.49
CA ILE A 455 19.22 21.28 14.05
C ILE A 455 18.22 22.39 13.69
N LEU A 456 17.00 22.39 14.21
CA LEU A 456 16.05 23.50 14.00
C LEU A 456 16.59 24.81 14.58
N TRP A 457 17.25 24.77 15.72
CA TRP A 457 17.91 25.93 16.31
C TRP A 457 19.05 26.44 15.43
N GLU A 458 19.94 25.55 14.98
CA GLU A 458 21.00 25.88 14.02
C GLU A 458 20.44 26.48 12.74
N PHE A 459 19.39 25.91 12.19
CA PHE A 459 18.68 26.44 11.02
C PHE A 459 18.17 27.86 11.24
N ALA A 460 17.54 28.13 12.38
CA ALA A 460 17.02 29.44 12.72
C ALA A 460 18.15 30.50 12.85
N ILE A 461 19.23 30.17 13.54
CA ILE A 461 20.36 31.10 13.75
C ILE A 461 21.19 31.27 12.47
N GLU A 462 21.61 30.18 11.86
CA GLU A 462 22.59 30.21 10.77
C GLU A 462 21.96 30.53 9.42
N TRP A 463 20.78 29.97 9.13
CA TRP A 463 20.09 30.11 7.86
C TRP A 463 19.15 31.32 7.84
N LEU A 464 18.26 31.44 8.84
CA LEU A 464 17.28 32.51 8.91
C LEU A 464 17.84 33.80 9.56
N LYS A 465 19.06 33.74 10.13
CA LYS A 465 19.74 34.90 10.79
C LYS A 465 18.94 35.44 11.98
N MET A 466 18.21 34.58 12.67
CA MET A 466 17.46 34.97 13.87
C MET A 466 18.39 35.18 15.06
N THR A 467 18.00 36.03 16.01
CA THR A 467 18.70 36.16 17.27
C THR A 467 18.15 35.16 18.32
N PRO A 468 18.96 34.80 19.35
CA PRO A 468 18.47 33.92 20.41
C PRO A 468 17.21 34.43 21.13
N GLU A 469 17.00 35.75 21.18
CA GLU A 469 15.84 36.37 21.82
C GLU A 469 14.55 36.20 20.98
N GLN A 470 14.65 35.83 19.70
CA GLN A 470 13.53 35.57 18.78
C GLN A 470 13.13 34.10 18.77
N LEU A 471 13.90 33.24 19.44
CA LEU A 471 13.70 31.79 19.53
C LEU A 471 13.29 31.35 20.94
#